data_91f05e0fd34143932b1b29a5b8bf45ec
#
_entry.id   91f05e0fd34143932b1b29a5b8bf45ec
#
_cell.length_a   1.000
_cell.length_b   1.000
_cell.length_c   1.000
_cell.angle_alpha   90.00
_cell.angle_beta   90.00
_cell.angle_gamma   90.00
#
_symmetry.space_group_name_H-M   'P 1'
#
loop_
_entity.id
_entity.type
_entity.pdbx_description
1 polymer ?
#
loop_
_entity_poly.entity_id
_entity_poly.type
_entity_poly.pdbx_seq_one_letter_code
_entity_poly.pdbx_strand_id
1 'polypeptide(L)'
;MKTTIKTLGFIGLTILLVFVLTKNKEIRQLKIQEQNHIESLDTLQLELDSLKIQLKNILRKVDSIPVPINVKATMYHPVEAQCDDTPLITADGSRIHPYQVSDWNWIAVSQDLLKKNGGIFEYGDSVYIRGTHRDGIYTIHDCMNKRKTFQIDILESIGTSQYKYDEIEIFALND
;
A
#
# COMPACT_ATOMS: atom_id res chain seq x y z
N MET A 1 78.30 39.35 35.00
CA MET A 1 78.02 38.05 34.41
C MET A 1 76.87 37.31 35.07
N LYS A 2 76.68 37.30 36.40
CA LYS A 2 75.52 36.58 37.09
C LYS A 2 74.16 37.21 36.85
N THR A 3 74.00 38.50 36.56
CA THR A 3 72.74 39.21 36.32
C THR A 3 72.21 38.95 34.94
N THR A 4 73.02 38.85 33.88
CA THR A 4 72.65 38.56 32.50
C THR A 4 72.10 37.14 32.31
N ILE A 5 72.59 36.16 33.06
CA ILE A 5 72.10 34.77 33.00
C ILE A 5 70.70 34.63 33.66
N LYS A 6 70.42 35.38 34.71
CA LYS A 6 69.11 35.38 35.38
C LYS A 6 68.01 36.02 34.46
N THR A 7 68.37 37.10 33.75
CA THR A 7 67.40 37.75 32.82
C THR A 7 67.11 36.90 31.60
N LEU A 8 68.08 36.19 31.02
CA LEU A 8 67.83 35.25 29.92
C LEU A 8 66.95 34.09 30.34
N GLY A 9 67.16 33.56 31.54
CA GLY A 9 66.25 32.46 32.11
C GLY A 9 64.83 32.93 32.29
N PHE A 10 64.64 34.17 32.74
CA PHE A 10 63.26 34.71 32.94
C PHE A 10 62.51 34.93 31.61
N ILE A 11 63.22 35.42 30.58
CA ILE A 11 62.63 35.57 29.21
C ILE A 11 62.32 34.22 28.61
N GLY A 12 63.16 33.22 28.75
CA GLY A 12 62.80 31.84 28.29
C GLY A 12 61.62 31.27 28.98
N LEU A 13 61.42 31.45 30.29
CA LEU A 13 60.26 30.97 31.04
C LEU A 13 58.95 31.66 30.63
N THR A 14 58.99 32.99 30.37
CA THR A 14 57.83 33.75 29.88
C THR A 14 57.39 33.30 28.49
N ILE A 15 58.33 33.09 27.57
CA ILE A 15 58.01 32.56 26.23
C ILE A 15 57.38 31.16 26.31
N LEU A 16 57.96 30.30 27.14
CA LEU A 16 57.37 28.96 27.33
C LEU A 16 55.96 29.02 27.92
N LEU A 17 55.70 29.91 28.88
CA LEU A 17 54.40 30.10 29.47
C LEU A 17 53.36 30.60 28.45
N VAL A 18 53.70 31.57 27.63
CA VAL A 18 52.84 32.08 26.56
C VAL A 18 52.57 30.99 25.54
N PHE A 19 53.52 30.18 25.15
CA PHE A 19 53.34 29.06 24.25
C PHE A 19 52.39 28.02 24.83
N VAL A 20 52.52 27.66 26.10
CA VAL A 20 51.61 26.71 26.77
C VAL A 20 50.18 27.26 26.85
N LEU A 21 50.01 28.54 27.16
CA LEU A 21 48.70 29.19 27.20
C LEU A 21 48.00 29.23 25.83
N THR A 22 48.77 29.53 24.77
CA THR A 22 48.22 29.54 23.38
C THR A 22 47.80 28.13 22.96
N LYS A 23 48.62 27.12 23.22
CA LYS A 23 48.27 25.71 22.92
C LYS A 23 47.06 25.22 23.71
N ASN A 24 46.94 25.59 24.96
CA ASN A 24 45.75 25.27 25.77
C ASN A 24 44.46 25.93 25.22
N LYS A 25 44.58 27.16 24.66
CA LYS A 25 43.44 27.82 23.99
C LYS A 25 43.04 27.09 22.72
N GLU A 26 44.00 26.70 21.88
CA GLU A 26 43.72 25.89 20.66
C GLU A 26 43.05 24.57 21.01
N ILE A 27 43.53 23.83 22.00
CA ILE A 27 42.95 22.57 22.46
C ILE A 27 41.49 22.77 22.93
N ARG A 28 41.21 23.86 23.65
CA ARG A 28 39.85 24.17 24.09
C ARG A 28 38.92 24.45 22.90
N GLN A 29 39.41 25.19 21.89
CA GLN A 29 38.62 25.47 20.69
C GLN A 29 38.30 24.19 19.90
N LEU A 30 39.29 23.32 19.73
CA LEU A 30 39.12 22.03 19.06
C LEU A 30 38.10 21.15 19.80
N LYS A 31 38.11 21.10 21.12
CA LYS A 31 37.12 20.37 21.90
C LYS A 31 35.70 20.91 21.74
N ILE A 32 35.54 22.23 21.69
CA ILE A 32 34.24 22.86 21.46
C ILE A 32 33.73 22.52 20.05
N GLN A 33 34.62 22.57 19.06
CA GLN A 33 34.26 22.20 17.66
C GLN A 33 33.87 20.74 17.53
N GLU A 34 34.61 19.85 18.20
CA GLU A 34 34.27 18.41 18.26
C GLU A 34 32.89 18.18 18.88
N GLN A 35 32.61 18.85 20.02
CA GLN A 35 31.32 18.75 20.69
C GLN A 35 30.16 19.22 19.79
N ASN A 36 30.32 20.34 19.10
CA ASN A 36 29.32 20.85 18.16
C ASN A 36 29.09 19.89 16.98
N HIS A 37 30.11 19.20 16.50
CA HIS A 37 29.98 18.18 15.47
C HIS A 37 29.20 16.96 16.00
N ILE A 38 29.47 16.52 17.21
CA ILE A 38 28.74 15.43 17.85
C ILE A 38 27.24 15.77 17.94
N GLU A 39 26.90 16.96 18.45
CA GLU A 39 25.50 17.42 18.56
C GLU A 39 24.82 17.50 17.19
N SER A 40 25.54 17.95 16.15
CA SER A 40 24.98 17.97 14.79
C SER A 40 24.74 16.57 14.22
N LEU A 41 25.64 15.61 14.50
CA LEU A 41 25.47 14.22 14.11
C LEU A 41 24.25 13.56 14.81
N ASP A 42 24.10 13.81 16.11
CA ASP A 42 22.95 13.31 16.86
C ASP A 42 21.62 13.86 16.30
N THR A 43 21.60 15.15 15.93
CA THR A 43 20.42 15.78 15.32
C THR A 43 20.09 15.14 13.97
N LEU A 44 21.09 14.95 13.10
CA LEU A 44 20.91 14.28 11.81
C LEU A 44 20.45 12.84 11.95
N GLN A 45 20.92 12.13 12.96
CA GLN A 45 20.47 10.76 13.24
C GLN A 45 19.00 10.73 13.63
N LEU A 46 18.52 11.66 14.46
CA LEU A 46 17.11 11.78 14.83
C LEU A 46 16.24 12.11 13.61
N GLU A 47 16.68 13.01 12.74
CA GLU A 47 15.97 13.32 11.48
C GLU A 47 15.88 12.10 10.57
N LEU A 48 16.97 11.36 10.42
CA LEU A 48 17.00 10.12 9.62
C LEU A 48 16.02 9.08 10.15
N ASP A 49 15.95 8.88 11.44
CA ASP A 49 15.03 7.90 12.05
C ASP A 49 13.57 8.35 11.92
N SER A 50 13.29 9.65 12.01
CA SER A 50 11.97 10.23 11.72
C SER A 50 11.55 9.97 10.27
N LEU A 51 12.43 10.21 9.30
CA LEU A 51 12.18 9.97 7.88
C LEU A 51 11.94 8.48 7.57
N LYS A 52 12.68 7.57 8.21
CA LYS A 52 12.46 6.12 8.08
C LYS A 52 11.05 5.71 8.55
N ILE A 53 10.58 6.28 9.66
CA ILE A 53 9.23 6.02 10.17
C ILE A 53 8.17 6.53 9.18
N GLN A 54 8.34 7.76 8.65
CA GLN A 54 7.44 8.33 7.67
C GLN A 54 7.39 7.47 6.38
N LEU A 55 8.54 7.05 5.87
CA LEU A 55 8.63 6.18 4.70
C LEU A 55 7.89 4.86 4.92
N LYS A 56 8.12 4.22 6.08
CA LYS A 56 7.42 2.98 6.43
C LYS A 56 5.89 3.14 6.45
N ASN A 57 5.41 4.28 6.97
CA ASN A 57 3.97 4.57 7.01
C ASN A 57 3.40 4.82 5.61
N ILE A 58 4.15 5.49 4.72
CA ILE A 58 3.74 5.70 3.33
C ILE A 58 3.69 4.36 2.59
N LEU A 59 4.71 3.52 2.72
CA LEU A 59 4.73 2.19 2.09
C LEU A 59 3.52 1.35 2.52
N ARG A 60 3.19 1.31 3.81
CA ARG A 60 1.98 0.61 4.28
C ARG A 60 0.70 1.14 3.64
N LYS A 61 0.59 2.46 3.46
CA LYS A 61 -0.58 3.05 2.78
C LYS A 61 -0.64 2.67 1.32
N VAL A 62 0.50 2.63 0.62
CA VAL A 62 0.56 2.20 -0.78
C VAL A 62 0.17 0.74 -0.93
N ASP A 63 0.69 -0.14 -0.06
CA ASP A 63 0.36 -1.57 -0.06
C ASP A 63 -1.13 -1.84 0.25
N SER A 64 -1.82 -0.90 0.91
CA SER A 64 -3.24 -1.01 1.20
C SER A 64 -4.17 -0.47 0.10
N ILE A 65 -3.62 0.11 -0.98
CA ILE A 65 -4.43 0.58 -2.11
C ILE A 65 -4.82 -0.65 -2.96
N PRO A 66 -6.13 -0.97 -3.10
CA PRO A 66 -6.54 -2.07 -3.95
C PRO A 66 -6.12 -1.83 -5.41
N VAL A 67 -5.44 -2.82 -6.00
CA VAL A 67 -5.05 -2.76 -7.42
C VAL A 67 -6.25 -3.24 -8.24
N PRO A 68 -6.73 -2.46 -9.23
CA PRO A 68 -7.83 -2.87 -10.07
C PRO A 68 -7.42 -4.01 -11.00
N ILE A 69 -8.37 -4.92 -11.26
CA ILE A 69 -8.28 -5.90 -12.33
C ILE A 69 -9.23 -5.47 -13.44
N ASN A 70 -8.72 -5.34 -14.65
CA ASN A 70 -9.54 -5.05 -15.83
C ASN A 70 -10.22 -6.33 -16.30
N VAL A 71 -11.53 -6.30 -16.41
CA VAL A 71 -12.35 -7.43 -16.84
C VAL A 71 -13.47 -6.97 -17.78
N LYS A 72 -14.06 -7.91 -18.51
CA LYS A 72 -15.34 -7.69 -19.20
C LYS A 72 -16.47 -7.86 -18.22
N ALA A 73 -17.56 -7.13 -18.41
CA ALA A 73 -18.79 -7.36 -17.64
C ALA A 73 -19.96 -7.62 -18.59
N THR A 74 -20.72 -8.64 -18.24
CA THR A 74 -22.03 -8.94 -18.81
C THR A 74 -23.05 -9.06 -17.70
N MET A 75 -24.28 -9.34 -18.04
CA MET A 75 -25.34 -9.63 -17.06
C MET A 75 -26.03 -10.92 -17.43
N TYR A 76 -26.59 -11.59 -16.44
CA TYR A 76 -27.40 -12.78 -16.64
C TYR A 76 -28.68 -12.76 -15.83
N HIS A 77 -29.71 -13.46 -16.35
CA HIS A 77 -30.90 -13.77 -15.61
C HIS A 77 -30.83 -15.22 -15.09
N PRO A 78 -31.39 -15.54 -13.92
CA PRO A 78 -31.38 -16.88 -13.37
C PRO A 78 -32.42 -17.77 -14.08
N VAL A 79 -32.17 -18.09 -15.36
CA VAL A 79 -33.01 -18.90 -16.24
C VAL A 79 -32.20 -19.99 -16.94
N GLU A 80 -32.81 -21.15 -17.24
CA GLU A 80 -32.14 -22.30 -17.88
C GLU A 80 -31.43 -21.95 -19.21
N ALA A 81 -31.94 -20.96 -19.94
CA ALA A 81 -31.33 -20.53 -21.21
C ALA A 81 -29.96 -19.84 -21.02
N GLN A 82 -29.63 -19.41 -19.82
CA GLN A 82 -28.40 -18.65 -19.51
C GLN A 82 -27.52 -19.34 -18.44
N CYS A 83 -28.10 -20.25 -17.67
CA CYS A 83 -27.44 -20.97 -16.59
C CYS A 83 -27.34 -22.48 -16.91
N ASP A 84 -26.90 -23.26 -15.94
CA ASP A 84 -26.94 -24.71 -15.96
C ASP A 84 -28.34 -25.24 -15.58
N ASP A 85 -28.46 -26.56 -15.28
CA ASP A 85 -29.69 -27.23 -14.91
C ASP A 85 -30.29 -26.74 -13.58
N THR A 86 -29.59 -25.88 -12.84
CA THR A 86 -30.01 -25.36 -11.53
C THR A 86 -29.96 -23.83 -11.46
N PRO A 87 -30.68 -23.10 -12.32
CA PRO A 87 -30.54 -21.65 -12.50
C PRO A 87 -30.86 -20.82 -11.25
N LEU A 88 -31.49 -21.40 -10.25
CA LEU A 88 -31.84 -20.74 -8.98
C LEU A 88 -30.88 -21.08 -7.83
N ILE A 89 -29.76 -21.73 -8.12
CA ILE A 89 -28.73 -22.07 -7.14
C ILE A 89 -27.38 -21.66 -7.71
N THR A 90 -26.69 -20.79 -6.98
CA THR A 90 -25.34 -20.33 -7.35
C THR A 90 -24.26 -21.38 -7.06
N ALA A 91 -23.05 -21.20 -7.55
CA ALA A 91 -21.95 -22.15 -7.36
C ALA A 91 -21.52 -22.31 -5.90
N ASP A 92 -21.80 -21.35 -5.03
CA ASP A 92 -21.59 -21.45 -3.57
C ASP A 92 -22.77 -22.07 -2.82
N GLY A 93 -23.87 -22.42 -3.53
CA GLY A 93 -25.06 -23.01 -2.97
C GLY A 93 -26.13 -22.03 -2.48
N SER A 94 -25.93 -20.73 -2.70
CA SER A 94 -26.94 -19.70 -2.36
C SER A 94 -28.16 -19.81 -3.27
N ARG A 95 -29.33 -19.52 -2.72
CA ARG A 95 -30.60 -19.60 -3.47
C ARG A 95 -31.00 -18.25 -4.03
N ILE A 96 -31.39 -18.21 -5.30
CA ILE A 96 -31.82 -17.03 -6.04
C ILE A 96 -33.36 -16.95 -6.05
N HIS A 97 -33.89 -15.74 -5.81
CA HIS A 97 -35.28 -15.40 -6.04
C HIS A 97 -35.41 -14.60 -7.35
N PRO A 98 -35.91 -15.19 -8.45
CA PRO A 98 -35.65 -14.71 -9.83
C PRO A 98 -36.17 -13.30 -10.17
N TYR A 99 -37.12 -12.78 -9.40
CA TYR A 99 -37.77 -11.49 -9.69
C TYR A 99 -37.29 -10.31 -8.84
N GLN A 100 -36.40 -10.52 -7.89
CA GLN A 100 -35.99 -9.50 -6.92
C GLN A 100 -34.49 -9.56 -6.59
N VAL A 101 -33.67 -9.89 -7.57
CA VAL A 101 -32.23 -10.14 -7.33
C VAL A 101 -31.31 -9.00 -7.75
N SER A 102 -31.78 -8.05 -8.57
CA SER A 102 -30.94 -6.94 -9.04
C SER A 102 -30.36 -6.10 -7.88
N ASP A 103 -31.10 -5.95 -6.79
CA ASP A 103 -30.67 -5.16 -5.62
C ASP A 103 -29.74 -5.93 -4.67
N TRP A 104 -29.51 -7.22 -4.90
CA TRP A 104 -28.61 -8.02 -4.07
C TRP A 104 -27.15 -7.75 -4.39
N ASN A 105 -26.86 -7.22 -5.58
CA ASN A 105 -25.50 -6.95 -6.06
C ASN A 105 -24.63 -8.23 -6.04
N TRP A 106 -25.17 -9.32 -6.55
CA TRP A 106 -24.44 -10.57 -6.70
C TRP A 106 -23.84 -10.69 -8.08
N ILE A 107 -22.66 -11.33 -8.15
CA ILE A 107 -21.96 -11.59 -9.42
C ILE A 107 -21.48 -13.02 -9.53
N ALA A 108 -21.39 -13.48 -10.77
CA ALA A 108 -20.55 -14.62 -11.15
C ALA A 108 -19.21 -14.11 -11.69
N VAL A 109 -18.13 -14.81 -11.37
CA VAL A 109 -16.78 -14.50 -11.90
C VAL A 109 -16.29 -15.62 -12.80
N SER A 110 -15.49 -15.32 -13.80
CA SER A 110 -14.81 -16.35 -14.59
C SER A 110 -13.86 -17.16 -13.71
N GLN A 111 -13.70 -18.44 -14.01
CA GLN A 111 -13.02 -19.39 -13.13
C GLN A 111 -11.54 -19.05 -12.89
N ASP A 112 -10.89 -18.40 -13.83
CA ASP A 112 -9.50 -17.91 -13.72
C ASP A 112 -9.30 -16.81 -12.65
N LEU A 113 -10.37 -16.13 -12.26
CA LEU A 113 -10.35 -15.14 -11.18
C LEU A 113 -10.46 -15.77 -9.79
N LEU A 114 -10.85 -17.04 -9.68
CA LEU A 114 -11.01 -17.74 -8.40
C LEU A 114 -9.68 -18.32 -7.89
N LYS A 115 -9.40 -18.19 -6.59
CA LYS A 115 -8.18 -18.69 -5.92
C LYS A 115 -7.89 -20.16 -6.21
N LYS A 116 -8.93 -21.00 -6.25
CA LYS A 116 -8.81 -22.45 -6.59
C LYS A 116 -8.20 -22.71 -7.97
N ASN A 117 -8.18 -21.71 -8.85
CA ASN A 117 -7.63 -21.79 -10.21
C ASN A 117 -6.45 -20.82 -10.44
N GLY A 118 -5.87 -20.25 -9.36
CA GLY A 118 -4.74 -19.32 -9.42
C GLY A 118 -5.11 -17.83 -9.47
N GLY A 119 -6.40 -17.48 -9.39
CA GLY A 119 -6.87 -16.11 -9.23
C GLY A 119 -6.77 -15.61 -7.78
N ILE A 120 -7.48 -14.53 -7.48
CA ILE A 120 -7.38 -13.85 -6.17
C ILE A 120 -8.68 -13.88 -5.36
N PHE A 121 -9.81 -14.28 -5.93
CA PHE A 121 -11.13 -14.22 -5.30
C PHE A 121 -11.62 -15.58 -4.78
N GLU A 122 -12.45 -15.52 -3.75
CA GLU A 122 -13.23 -16.64 -3.24
C GLU A 122 -14.72 -16.29 -3.27
N TYR A 123 -15.58 -17.30 -3.17
CA TYR A 123 -17.00 -17.06 -2.96
C TYR A 123 -17.24 -16.38 -1.62
N GLY A 124 -18.12 -15.38 -1.59
CA GLY A 124 -18.37 -14.52 -0.44
C GLY A 124 -17.49 -13.26 -0.39
N ASP A 125 -16.41 -13.18 -1.20
CA ASP A 125 -15.61 -11.95 -1.25
C ASP A 125 -16.44 -10.79 -1.78
N SER A 126 -16.23 -9.61 -1.19
CA SER A 126 -16.78 -8.35 -1.68
C SER A 126 -15.82 -7.69 -2.65
N VAL A 127 -16.36 -7.15 -3.74
CA VAL A 127 -15.60 -6.40 -4.75
C VAL A 127 -16.29 -5.07 -5.05
N TYR A 128 -15.51 -4.03 -5.32
CA TYR A 128 -16.04 -2.79 -5.89
C TYR A 128 -15.91 -2.83 -7.42
N ILE A 129 -17.02 -2.57 -8.12
CA ILE A 129 -17.06 -2.49 -9.59
C ILE A 129 -17.10 -1.03 -10.00
N ARG A 130 -16.29 -0.66 -10.99
CA ARG A 130 -16.23 0.68 -11.57
C ARG A 130 -16.22 0.61 -13.11
N GLY A 131 -16.99 1.51 -13.75
CA GLY A 131 -17.06 1.60 -15.21
C GLY A 131 -18.34 1.05 -15.80
N THR A 132 -19.36 0.84 -15.00
CA THR A 132 -20.71 0.43 -15.41
C THR A 132 -21.74 1.53 -15.11
N HIS A 133 -22.97 1.36 -15.52
CA HIS A 133 -24.09 2.21 -15.07
C HIS A 133 -24.54 1.89 -13.64
N ARG A 134 -23.98 0.85 -13.04
CA ARG A 134 -24.28 0.37 -11.68
C ARG A 134 -22.97 0.14 -10.91
N ASP A 135 -22.12 1.13 -10.88
CA ASP A 135 -20.92 1.10 -10.05
C ASP A 135 -21.29 0.88 -8.58
N GLY A 136 -20.57 0.03 -7.88
CA GLY A 136 -20.88 -0.28 -6.49
C GLY A 136 -20.18 -1.52 -5.95
N ILE A 137 -20.59 -1.90 -4.74
CA ILE A 137 -20.07 -3.10 -4.06
C ILE A 137 -20.95 -4.29 -4.43
N TYR A 138 -20.29 -5.38 -4.81
CA TYR A 138 -20.90 -6.65 -5.18
C TYR A 138 -20.27 -7.79 -4.42
N THR A 139 -21.04 -8.88 -4.23
CA THR A 139 -20.55 -10.11 -3.60
C THR A 139 -20.47 -11.24 -4.63
N ILE A 140 -19.39 -12.00 -4.59
CA ILE A 140 -19.14 -13.13 -5.48
C ILE A 140 -19.88 -14.37 -4.94
N HIS A 141 -20.91 -14.82 -5.63
CA HIS A 141 -21.68 -16.02 -5.26
C HIS A 141 -21.62 -17.12 -6.31
N ASP A 142 -21.20 -16.79 -7.53
CA ASP A 142 -21.29 -17.73 -8.64
C ASP A 142 -20.04 -17.76 -9.50
N CYS A 143 -19.93 -18.72 -10.39
CA CYS A 143 -18.87 -18.80 -11.37
C CYS A 143 -19.37 -19.04 -12.78
N MET A 144 -18.70 -18.43 -13.73
CA MET A 144 -19.01 -18.55 -15.15
C MET A 144 -18.49 -19.87 -15.75
N ASN A 145 -18.99 -20.20 -16.95
CA ASN A 145 -18.45 -21.31 -17.73
C ASN A 145 -16.94 -21.17 -17.96
N LYS A 146 -16.20 -22.28 -17.87
CA LYS A 146 -14.72 -22.34 -18.02
C LYS A 146 -14.14 -21.75 -19.30
N ARG A 147 -14.98 -21.50 -20.32
CA ARG A 147 -14.56 -20.84 -21.57
C ARG A 147 -14.43 -19.32 -21.44
N LYS A 148 -14.93 -18.75 -20.34
CA LYS A 148 -14.85 -17.32 -20.05
C LYS A 148 -13.61 -17.03 -19.22
N THR A 149 -12.91 -15.96 -19.55
CA THR A 149 -11.70 -15.51 -18.86
C THR A 149 -11.72 -14.01 -18.68
N PHE A 150 -11.19 -13.52 -17.56
CA PHE A 150 -11.19 -12.09 -17.20
C PHE A 150 -12.56 -11.44 -17.44
N GLN A 151 -13.60 -12.06 -16.91
CA GLN A 151 -14.98 -11.63 -17.08
C GLN A 151 -15.78 -11.82 -15.80
N ILE A 152 -16.72 -10.91 -15.57
CA ILE A 152 -17.79 -11.05 -14.57
C ILE A 152 -19.16 -11.06 -15.25
N ASP A 153 -20.15 -11.58 -14.54
CA ASP A 153 -21.53 -11.62 -14.97
C ASP A 153 -22.43 -11.15 -13.82
N ILE A 154 -23.12 -10.03 -14.02
CA ILE A 154 -23.94 -9.40 -12.97
C ILE A 154 -25.32 -10.07 -12.96
N LEU A 155 -25.72 -10.54 -11.77
CA LEU A 155 -27.05 -11.14 -11.60
C LEU A 155 -28.14 -10.08 -11.64
N GLU A 156 -29.10 -10.24 -12.55
CA GLU A 156 -30.19 -9.30 -12.74
C GLU A 156 -31.56 -9.99 -12.67
N SER A 157 -32.56 -9.25 -12.20
CA SER A 157 -33.94 -9.71 -12.18
C SER A 157 -34.46 -9.98 -13.59
N ILE A 158 -35.29 -11.00 -13.75
CA ILE A 158 -35.96 -11.30 -15.02
C ILE A 158 -36.72 -10.06 -15.49
N GLY A 159 -36.47 -9.64 -16.75
CA GLY A 159 -37.06 -8.46 -17.37
C GLY A 159 -36.12 -7.25 -17.44
N THR A 160 -34.99 -7.27 -16.79
CA THR A 160 -33.92 -6.25 -16.98
C THR A 160 -33.37 -6.33 -18.41
N SER A 161 -33.21 -5.18 -19.08
CA SER A 161 -32.63 -5.13 -20.42
C SER A 161 -31.15 -5.56 -20.38
N GLN A 162 -30.74 -6.35 -21.37
CA GLN A 162 -29.36 -6.84 -21.47
C GLN A 162 -28.38 -5.69 -21.72
N TYR A 163 -27.23 -5.78 -21.05
CA TYR A 163 -26.10 -4.88 -21.23
C TYR A 163 -24.77 -5.64 -21.17
N LYS A 164 -23.72 -5.02 -21.68
CA LYS A 164 -22.35 -5.52 -21.60
C LYS A 164 -21.37 -4.35 -21.60
N TYR A 165 -20.20 -4.58 -21.03
CA TYR A 165 -19.06 -3.69 -21.05
C TYR A 165 -17.81 -4.48 -21.45
N ASP A 166 -17.05 -3.96 -22.40
CA ASP A 166 -15.85 -4.63 -22.90
C ASP A 166 -14.66 -4.46 -21.93
N GLU A 167 -14.69 -3.41 -21.11
CA GLU A 167 -13.65 -3.13 -20.10
C GLU A 167 -14.24 -2.37 -18.93
N ILE A 168 -14.08 -2.93 -17.74
CA ILE A 168 -14.40 -2.33 -16.44
C ILE A 168 -13.29 -2.68 -15.45
N GLU A 169 -13.29 -2.02 -14.30
CA GLU A 169 -12.37 -2.30 -13.22
C GLU A 169 -13.09 -2.95 -12.03
N ILE A 170 -12.48 -4.00 -11.48
CA ILE A 170 -12.90 -4.58 -10.21
C ILE A 170 -11.78 -4.49 -9.18
N PHE A 171 -12.12 -4.18 -7.96
CA PHE A 171 -11.21 -4.02 -6.83
C PHE A 171 -11.58 -5.02 -5.75
N ALA A 172 -10.62 -5.81 -5.28
CA ALA A 172 -10.83 -6.61 -4.08
C ALA A 172 -11.01 -5.68 -2.87
N LEU A 173 -12.09 -5.87 -2.11
CA LEU A 173 -12.26 -5.19 -0.83
C LEU A 173 -11.75 -6.17 0.23
N ASN A 174 -10.55 -5.90 0.76
CA ASN A 174 -10.02 -6.66 1.88
C ASN A 174 -10.78 -6.24 3.15
N ASP A 175 -11.40 -7.20 3.82
CA ASP A 175 -11.92 -7.02 5.17
C ASP A 175 -10.80 -6.84 6.19
#